data_6b24e0e07a2dfd968561ae38a30b9e96
#
_entry.id   6b24e0e07a2dfd968561ae38a30b9e96
#
_cell.length_a   1.000
_cell.length_b   1.000
_cell.length_c   1.000
_cell.angle_alpha   90.00
_cell.angle_beta   90.00
_cell.angle_gamma   90.00
#
_symmetry.space_group_name_H-M   'P 1'
#
loop_
_entity.id
_entity.type
_entity.pdbx_description
1 polymer ?
#
loop_
_entity_poly.entity_id
_entity_poly.type
_entity_poly.pdbx_seq_one_letter_code
_entity_poly.pdbx_strand_id
1 'polypeptide(L)'
;PVPLHRPRTHRVIVLARRRFEEGAPAWAQGGIVGVLGDDDSIESHVQDTREAGAGLVDEATARFIAEHSAAAVEWLVERGVPFSPDPTGPLGLHLTREGGHAVRRIAHAADATGKAIHDVLLDEARRHPNIDMRERWIALDLITSRHLKREETPQCYGVYAFDIDRKRVETLPASSVVLATGGAGKVYRYTTNPDTSTGDGIAMAWRAGCRVGNMEFIQFHPTCLYHPQERSFLITEALRGEGGQLKLPDGTRFMAAHDARLELAPRDIVARAIDFEMKKHGVDNVLLDATHLGEAFLKEHFPTIYARCLQLGIDIARQPIPVVPAAHYTCGGVVT
;
A
#
# COMPACT_ATOMS: atom_id res chain seq x y z
N PRO A 1 4.43 -13.21 -0.77
CA PRO A 1 5.44 -14.26 -1.08
C PRO A 1 5.27 -15.57 -0.30
N VAL A 2 4.48 -15.60 0.83
CA VAL A 2 4.30 -16.84 1.63
C VAL A 2 3.95 -18.07 0.78
N PRO A 3 3.05 -18.02 -0.22
CA PRO A 3 2.78 -19.16 -1.10
C PRO A 3 4.00 -19.66 -1.85
N LEU A 4 4.93 -18.79 -2.22
CA LEU A 4 6.10 -19.15 -3.01
C LEU A 4 7.27 -19.69 -2.15
N HIS A 5 7.27 -19.46 -0.85
CA HIS A 5 8.30 -19.99 0.06
C HIS A 5 8.03 -21.42 0.54
N ARG A 6 6.76 -21.87 0.61
CA ARG A 6 6.38 -23.18 1.17
C ARG A 6 5.90 -24.25 0.20
N PRO A 7 5.77 -24.02 -1.13
CA PRO A 7 5.08 -24.98 -2.00
C PRO A 7 5.85 -26.25 -2.31
N ARG A 8 7.14 -26.34 -1.98
CA ARG A 8 7.92 -27.59 -2.21
C ARG A 8 7.42 -28.78 -1.38
N THR A 9 6.86 -28.52 -0.21
CA THR A 9 6.42 -29.56 0.74
C THR A 9 4.94 -29.48 1.11
N HIS A 10 4.24 -28.41 0.72
CA HIS A 10 2.85 -28.18 1.11
C HIS A 10 2.00 -27.81 -0.10
N ARG A 11 0.76 -28.29 -0.12
CA ARG A 11 -0.26 -27.75 -1.02
C ARG A 11 -0.81 -26.44 -0.41
N VAL A 12 -0.87 -25.39 -1.22
CA VAL A 12 -1.37 -24.07 -0.81
C VAL A 12 -2.62 -23.72 -1.60
N ILE A 13 -3.68 -23.29 -0.93
CA ILE A 13 -4.87 -22.72 -1.56
C ILE A 13 -4.83 -21.22 -1.32
N VAL A 14 -4.90 -20.44 -2.40
CA VAL A 14 -4.97 -18.98 -2.34
C VAL A 14 -6.36 -18.53 -2.76
N LEU A 15 -7.06 -17.82 -1.87
CA LEU A 15 -8.40 -17.32 -2.13
C LEU A 15 -8.37 -15.83 -2.42
N ALA A 16 -9.10 -15.42 -3.46
CA ALA A 16 -9.36 -14.01 -3.75
C ALA A 16 -10.87 -13.77 -3.89
N ARG A 17 -11.36 -12.70 -3.24
CA ARG A 17 -12.77 -12.30 -3.28
C ARG A 17 -13.23 -11.90 -4.68
N ARG A 18 -12.34 -11.29 -5.45
CA ARG A 18 -12.49 -10.94 -6.86
C ARG A 18 -11.38 -11.60 -7.68
N ARG A 19 -11.06 -11.06 -8.83
CA ARG A 19 -9.86 -11.46 -9.57
C ARG A 19 -8.60 -11.07 -8.81
N PHE A 20 -7.53 -11.83 -8.97
CA PHE A 20 -6.26 -11.53 -8.30
C PHE A 20 -5.69 -10.16 -8.69
N GLU A 21 -5.89 -9.75 -9.94
CA GLU A 21 -5.44 -8.48 -10.48
C GLU A 21 -6.15 -7.25 -9.86
N GLU A 22 -7.27 -7.46 -9.16
CA GLU A 22 -8.03 -6.37 -8.51
C GLU A 22 -7.58 -6.07 -7.08
N GLY A 23 -6.52 -6.73 -6.61
CA GLY A 23 -5.97 -6.51 -5.27
C GLY A 23 -5.24 -5.18 -5.12
N ALA A 24 -5.04 -4.74 -3.87
CA ALA A 24 -4.34 -3.48 -3.55
C ALA A 24 -2.96 -3.34 -4.21
N PRO A 25 -2.13 -4.39 -4.35
CA PRO A 25 -0.81 -4.26 -4.98
C PRO A 25 -0.86 -3.73 -6.41
N ALA A 26 -1.90 -4.07 -7.19
CA ALA A 26 -2.05 -3.60 -8.56
C ALA A 26 -2.20 -2.06 -8.67
N TRP A 27 -2.54 -1.39 -7.59
CA TRP A 27 -2.75 0.06 -7.51
C TRP A 27 -1.65 0.79 -6.75
N ALA A 28 -0.69 0.07 -6.15
CA ALA A 28 0.39 0.65 -5.37
C ALA A 28 1.44 1.28 -6.30
N GLN A 29 1.58 2.60 -6.22
CA GLN A 29 2.44 3.42 -7.07
C GLN A 29 3.85 3.59 -6.50
N GLY A 30 3.97 3.70 -5.16
CA GLY A 30 5.24 3.87 -4.46
C GLY A 30 6.19 2.69 -4.64
N GLY A 31 7.31 2.71 -3.93
CA GLY A 31 8.31 1.66 -4.03
C GLY A 31 8.32 0.71 -2.84
N ILE A 32 9.35 -0.13 -2.79
CA ILE A 32 9.68 -1.00 -1.68
C ILE A 32 10.99 -0.54 -1.04
N VAL A 33 10.98 -0.43 0.29
CA VAL A 33 12.14 0.01 1.06
C VAL A 33 13.16 -1.11 1.21
N GLY A 34 14.45 -0.78 1.03
CA GLY A 34 15.57 -1.67 1.35
C GLY A 34 16.79 -0.87 1.81
N VAL A 35 17.47 -1.34 2.85
CA VAL A 35 18.77 -0.80 3.24
C VAL A 35 19.81 -1.40 2.30
N LEU A 36 20.10 -0.72 1.19
CA LEU A 36 20.88 -1.23 0.06
C LEU A 36 22.16 -0.43 -0.20
N GLY A 37 22.13 0.89 0.03
CA GLY A 37 23.24 1.79 -0.28
C GLY A 37 24.27 1.89 0.85
N ASP A 38 25.50 2.24 0.51
CA ASP A 38 26.58 2.48 1.47
C ASP A 38 26.39 3.74 2.32
N ASP A 39 25.50 4.64 1.88
CA ASP A 39 25.10 5.86 2.57
C ASP A 39 23.93 5.64 3.53
N ASP A 40 23.42 4.40 3.65
CA ASP A 40 22.30 4.02 4.51
C ASP A 40 22.74 3.03 5.62
N SER A 41 21.90 2.89 6.63
CA SER A 41 22.09 1.91 7.72
C SER A 41 20.76 1.45 8.30
N ILE A 42 20.79 0.28 8.94
CA ILE A 42 19.66 -0.26 9.68
C ILE A 42 19.21 0.73 10.75
N GLU A 43 20.15 1.34 11.48
CA GLU A 43 19.88 2.34 12.50
C GLU A 43 19.18 3.57 11.94
N SER A 44 19.61 4.07 10.77
CA SER A 44 18.98 5.20 10.07
C SER A 44 17.53 4.85 9.71
N HIS A 45 17.29 3.66 9.17
CA HIS A 45 15.93 3.24 8.80
C HIS A 45 15.02 3.01 10.03
N VAL A 46 15.55 2.45 11.12
CA VAL A 46 14.83 2.30 12.39
C VAL A 46 14.48 3.66 12.98
N GLN A 47 15.41 4.62 12.96
CA GLN A 47 15.17 5.97 13.46
C GLN A 47 14.08 6.69 12.64
N ASP A 48 14.15 6.66 11.31
CA ASP A 48 13.11 7.22 10.44
C ASP A 48 11.73 6.61 10.74
N THR A 49 11.69 5.28 10.98
CA THR A 49 10.46 4.56 11.33
C THR A 49 9.90 5.01 12.68
N ARG A 50 10.77 5.20 13.69
CA ARG A 50 10.38 5.70 15.03
C ARG A 50 9.80 7.11 14.96
N GLU A 51 10.42 7.99 14.19
CA GLU A 51 9.94 9.37 14.00
C GLU A 51 8.58 9.39 13.31
N ALA A 52 8.42 8.63 12.22
CA ALA A 52 7.16 8.52 11.50
C ALA A 52 6.03 7.90 12.35
N GLY A 53 6.36 6.94 13.19
CA GLY A 53 5.41 6.22 14.03
C GLY A 53 5.02 6.94 15.33
N ALA A 54 5.63 8.09 15.64
CA ALA A 54 5.25 8.99 16.74
C ALA A 54 4.99 8.30 18.10
N GLY A 55 5.81 7.32 18.45
CA GLY A 55 5.74 6.58 19.72
C GLY A 55 4.93 5.28 19.70
N LEU A 56 4.37 4.88 18.54
CA LEU A 56 3.62 3.62 18.38
C LEU A 56 4.43 2.47 17.77
N VAL A 57 5.72 2.70 17.53
CA VAL A 57 6.59 1.70 16.89
C VAL A 57 7.12 0.71 17.91
N ASP A 58 6.99 -0.58 17.61
CA ASP A 58 7.79 -1.62 18.22
C ASP A 58 9.18 -1.63 17.56
N GLU A 59 10.20 -1.21 18.33
CA GLU A 59 11.56 -1.02 17.79
C GLU A 59 12.21 -2.36 17.39
N ALA A 60 11.92 -3.45 18.10
CA ALA A 60 12.47 -4.76 17.77
C ALA A 60 11.92 -5.25 16.42
N THR A 61 10.62 -5.04 16.18
CA THR A 61 9.98 -5.36 14.90
C THR A 61 10.51 -4.47 13.77
N ALA A 62 10.67 -3.16 14.01
CA ALA A 62 11.23 -2.24 13.01
C ALA A 62 12.65 -2.63 12.62
N ARG A 63 13.49 -2.98 13.59
CA ARG A 63 14.87 -3.48 13.37
C ARG A 63 14.86 -4.78 12.57
N PHE A 64 14.05 -5.75 12.96
CA PHE A 64 13.92 -7.01 12.23
C PHE A 64 13.56 -6.80 10.76
N ILE A 65 12.60 -5.90 10.47
CA ILE A 65 12.20 -5.56 9.09
C ILE A 65 13.37 -4.90 8.35
N ALA A 66 14.06 -3.93 8.96
CA ALA A 66 15.19 -3.25 8.35
C ALA A 66 16.35 -4.21 8.02
N GLU A 67 16.70 -5.12 8.94
CA GLU A 67 17.75 -6.15 8.76
C GLU A 67 17.45 -7.11 7.61
N HIS A 68 16.18 -7.40 7.34
CA HIS A 68 15.76 -8.34 6.28
C HIS A 68 15.35 -7.64 4.96
N SER A 69 15.39 -6.32 4.93
CA SER A 69 14.87 -5.54 3.79
C SER A 69 15.68 -5.76 2.51
N ALA A 70 17.01 -5.76 2.60
CA ALA A 70 17.89 -5.98 1.45
C ALA A 70 17.62 -7.34 0.79
N ALA A 71 17.63 -8.41 1.58
CA ALA A 71 17.37 -9.77 1.09
C ALA A 71 15.96 -9.90 0.45
N ALA A 72 14.97 -9.15 0.94
CA ALA A 72 13.64 -9.13 0.34
C ALA A 72 13.62 -8.46 -1.04
N VAL A 73 14.38 -7.38 -1.22
CA VAL A 73 14.53 -6.71 -2.52
C VAL A 73 15.31 -7.59 -3.49
N GLU A 74 16.46 -8.15 -3.06
CA GLU A 74 17.25 -9.10 -3.86
C GLU A 74 16.40 -10.27 -4.36
N TRP A 75 15.58 -10.85 -3.48
CA TRP A 75 14.66 -11.93 -3.81
C TRP A 75 13.66 -11.56 -4.93
N LEU A 76 13.20 -10.29 -4.98
CA LEU A 76 12.31 -9.79 -6.04
C LEU A 76 13.09 -9.56 -7.35
N VAL A 77 14.31 -9.03 -7.26
CA VAL A 77 15.21 -8.85 -8.43
C VAL A 77 15.52 -10.20 -9.09
N GLU A 78 15.87 -11.22 -8.31
CA GLU A 78 16.12 -12.58 -8.80
C GLU A 78 14.92 -13.20 -9.54
N ARG A 79 13.69 -12.79 -9.21
CA ARG A 79 12.46 -13.20 -9.88
C ARG A 79 12.11 -12.39 -11.11
N GLY A 80 12.93 -11.42 -11.45
CA GLY A 80 12.77 -10.60 -12.64
C GLY A 80 11.74 -9.48 -12.49
N VAL A 81 11.51 -8.99 -11.27
CA VAL A 81 10.72 -7.75 -11.08
C VAL A 81 11.45 -6.61 -11.79
N PRO A 82 10.81 -5.92 -12.74
CA PRO A 82 11.46 -4.90 -13.57
C PRO A 82 11.57 -3.56 -12.83
N PHE A 83 12.41 -3.51 -11.79
CA PHE A 83 12.74 -2.25 -11.13
C PHE A 83 13.46 -1.29 -12.08
N SER A 84 13.32 0.02 -11.81
CA SER A 84 14.01 1.06 -12.56
C SER A 84 15.52 0.91 -12.42
N PRO A 85 16.27 0.78 -13.53
CA PRO A 85 17.71 0.50 -13.49
C PRO A 85 18.52 1.76 -13.21
N ASP A 86 19.62 1.60 -12.49
CA ASP A 86 20.73 2.53 -12.38
C ASP A 86 22.03 1.73 -12.29
N PRO A 87 22.89 1.72 -13.33
CA PRO A 87 24.12 0.95 -13.32
C PRO A 87 25.11 1.34 -12.20
N THR A 88 24.94 2.52 -11.63
CA THR A 88 25.79 3.04 -10.52
C THR A 88 25.15 2.83 -9.14
N GLY A 89 23.87 2.46 -9.11
CA GLY A 89 23.13 2.23 -7.88
C GLY A 89 23.36 0.84 -7.28
N PRO A 90 22.99 0.64 -6.00
CA PRO A 90 23.09 -0.65 -5.34
C PRO A 90 22.19 -1.67 -6.05
N LEU A 91 22.66 -2.90 -6.22
CA LEU A 91 22.00 -3.95 -7.01
C LEU A 91 21.65 -3.54 -8.47
N GLY A 92 22.27 -2.47 -9.00
CA GLY A 92 21.93 -1.91 -10.32
C GLY A 92 20.57 -1.20 -10.35
N LEU A 93 20.07 -0.74 -9.21
CA LEU A 93 18.75 -0.15 -9.05
C LEU A 93 18.82 1.36 -8.80
N HIS A 94 17.92 2.10 -9.45
CA HIS A 94 17.64 3.47 -9.07
C HIS A 94 16.82 3.52 -7.80
N LEU A 95 17.29 4.30 -6.80
CA LEU A 95 16.58 4.49 -5.54
C LEU A 95 15.98 5.88 -5.44
N THR A 96 14.74 5.97 -4.99
CA THR A 96 14.06 7.24 -4.68
C THR A 96 14.01 7.50 -3.18
N ARG A 97 13.62 8.72 -2.82
CA ARG A 97 13.33 9.13 -1.45
C ARG A 97 11.92 9.69 -1.38
N GLU A 98 11.15 9.21 -0.41
CA GLU A 98 9.84 9.75 -0.06
C GLU A 98 9.89 10.47 1.30
N GLY A 99 8.81 11.14 1.67
CA GLY A 99 8.71 11.84 2.95
C GLY A 99 8.93 10.90 4.15
N GLY A 100 9.64 11.39 5.16
CA GLY A 100 10.01 10.61 6.35
C GLY A 100 11.27 9.77 6.21
N HIS A 101 11.92 9.71 5.03
CA HIS A 101 13.19 9.02 4.85
C HIS A 101 14.38 9.99 4.82
N ALA A 102 15.42 9.69 5.59
CA ALA A 102 16.65 10.47 5.61
C ALA A 102 17.45 10.35 4.30
N VAL A 103 17.48 9.17 3.70
CA VAL A 103 18.25 8.83 2.49
C VAL A 103 17.37 8.22 1.39
N ARG A 104 17.94 8.05 0.20
CA ARG A 104 17.32 7.29 -0.90
C ARG A 104 17.44 5.80 -0.63
N ARG A 105 16.34 5.11 -0.36
CA ARG A 105 16.32 3.67 -0.06
C ARG A 105 15.13 2.92 -0.67
N ILE A 106 14.42 3.54 -1.57
CA ILE A 106 13.17 3.03 -2.13
C ILE A 106 13.42 2.54 -3.55
N ALA A 107 13.46 1.22 -3.74
CA ALA A 107 13.47 0.59 -5.05
C ALA A 107 12.08 0.70 -5.69
N HIS A 108 12.01 1.07 -6.97
CA HIS A 108 10.75 1.36 -7.64
C HIS A 108 10.76 0.90 -9.11
N ALA A 109 9.57 0.75 -9.69
CA ALA A 109 9.36 0.53 -11.11
C ALA A 109 8.47 1.67 -11.65
N ALA A 110 9.10 2.76 -12.09
CA ALA A 110 8.46 4.03 -12.42
C ALA A 110 7.42 4.41 -11.32
N ASP A 111 6.16 4.65 -11.67
CA ASP A 111 5.05 4.95 -10.77
C ASP A 111 4.04 3.79 -10.62
N ALA A 112 4.51 2.54 -10.82
CA ALA A 112 3.66 1.34 -10.79
C ALA A 112 4.35 0.13 -10.13
N THR A 113 5.13 0.35 -9.08
CA THR A 113 5.96 -0.69 -8.44
C THR A 113 5.14 -1.86 -7.91
N GLY A 114 4.02 -1.57 -7.25
CA GLY A 114 3.16 -2.63 -6.73
C GLY A 114 2.61 -3.54 -7.83
N LYS A 115 2.23 -2.97 -8.97
CA LYS A 115 1.79 -3.73 -10.15
C LYS A 115 2.92 -4.59 -10.70
N ALA A 116 4.12 -4.05 -10.86
CA ALA A 116 5.28 -4.78 -11.37
C ALA A 116 5.63 -6.00 -10.50
N ILE A 117 5.67 -5.83 -9.18
CA ILE A 117 5.89 -6.92 -8.22
C ILE A 117 4.74 -7.94 -8.29
N HIS A 118 3.51 -7.45 -8.30
CA HIS A 118 2.32 -8.30 -8.29
C HIS A 118 2.25 -9.19 -9.54
N ASP A 119 2.47 -8.65 -10.72
CA ASP A 119 2.37 -9.38 -11.99
C ASP A 119 3.39 -10.54 -12.03
N VAL A 120 4.64 -10.29 -11.64
CA VAL A 120 5.69 -11.32 -11.59
C VAL A 120 5.35 -12.43 -10.59
N LEU A 121 4.94 -12.07 -9.38
CA LEU A 121 4.63 -13.05 -8.34
C LEU A 121 3.33 -13.82 -8.64
N LEU A 122 2.36 -13.18 -9.25
CA LEU A 122 1.11 -13.81 -9.67
C LEU A 122 1.36 -14.85 -10.78
N ASP A 123 2.17 -14.50 -11.76
CA ASP A 123 2.58 -15.37 -12.84
C ASP A 123 3.35 -16.60 -12.33
N GLU A 124 4.26 -16.42 -11.39
CA GLU A 124 5.00 -17.51 -10.76
C GLU A 124 4.06 -18.43 -9.96
N ALA A 125 3.14 -17.84 -9.18
CA ALA A 125 2.16 -18.59 -8.41
C ALA A 125 1.23 -19.44 -9.31
N ARG A 126 0.78 -18.88 -10.45
CA ARG A 126 -0.07 -19.58 -11.42
C ARG A 126 0.61 -20.80 -12.07
N ARG A 127 1.93 -20.72 -12.24
CA ARG A 127 2.71 -21.83 -12.83
C ARG A 127 3.09 -22.90 -11.81
N HIS A 128 2.95 -22.59 -10.51
CA HIS A 128 3.43 -23.49 -9.47
C HIS A 128 2.45 -24.66 -9.22
N PRO A 129 2.86 -25.94 -9.35
CA PRO A 129 1.95 -27.10 -9.32
C PRO A 129 1.25 -27.31 -7.97
N ASN A 130 1.82 -26.82 -6.88
CA ASN A 130 1.27 -26.99 -5.53
C ASN A 130 0.44 -25.80 -5.06
N ILE A 131 0.22 -24.78 -5.90
CA ILE A 131 -0.60 -23.62 -5.58
C ILE A 131 -1.92 -23.69 -6.35
N ASP A 132 -3.02 -23.78 -5.60
CA ASP A 132 -4.39 -23.76 -6.10
C ASP A 132 -4.96 -22.35 -5.96
N MET A 133 -5.10 -21.64 -7.08
CA MET A 133 -5.52 -20.24 -7.14
C MET A 133 -7.03 -20.17 -7.39
N ARG A 134 -7.78 -19.61 -6.42
CA ARG A 134 -9.25 -19.53 -6.49
C ARG A 134 -9.72 -18.09 -6.43
N GLU A 135 -10.25 -17.60 -7.52
CA GLU A 135 -10.92 -16.32 -7.64
C GLU A 135 -12.40 -16.44 -7.31
N ARG A 136 -13.02 -15.31 -6.90
CA ARG A 136 -14.44 -15.23 -6.55
C ARG A 136 -14.82 -16.12 -5.37
N TRP A 137 -13.89 -16.23 -4.40
CA TRP A 137 -14.09 -16.92 -3.14
C TRP A 137 -13.98 -15.94 -1.97
N ILE A 138 -14.99 -15.92 -1.10
CA ILE A 138 -15.02 -15.06 0.09
C ILE A 138 -14.73 -15.92 1.31
N ALA A 139 -13.63 -15.66 2.02
CA ALA A 139 -13.43 -16.22 3.34
C ALA A 139 -14.47 -15.62 4.30
N LEU A 140 -15.27 -16.48 4.94
CA LEU A 140 -16.36 -16.07 5.82
C LEU A 140 -15.91 -16.08 7.28
N ASP A 141 -15.27 -17.16 7.72
CA ASP A 141 -14.77 -17.29 9.08
C ASP A 141 -13.69 -18.36 9.21
N LEU A 142 -12.88 -18.27 10.26
CA LEU A 142 -11.90 -19.29 10.61
C LEU A 142 -12.58 -20.46 11.34
N ILE A 143 -12.14 -21.68 11.02
CA ILE A 143 -12.57 -22.88 11.75
C ILE A 143 -11.62 -23.05 12.93
N THR A 144 -12.12 -22.83 14.14
CA THR A 144 -11.30 -22.90 15.35
C THR A 144 -11.76 -24.03 16.25
N SER A 145 -10.94 -24.43 17.25
CA SER A 145 -11.32 -25.37 18.30
C SER A 145 -12.63 -24.99 18.98
N ARG A 146 -12.90 -23.68 19.15
CA ARG A 146 -14.17 -23.18 19.69
C ARG A 146 -15.38 -23.57 18.84
N HIS A 147 -15.28 -23.45 17.50
CA HIS A 147 -16.36 -23.90 16.60
C HIS A 147 -16.60 -25.41 16.70
N LEU A 148 -15.54 -26.17 16.95
CA LEU A 148 -15.62 -27.63 17.09
C LEU A 148 -15.98 -28.07 18.52
N LYS A 149 -16.25 -27.13 19.44
CA LYS A 149 -16.55 -27.39 20.86
C LYS A 149 -15.48 -28.23 21.57
N ARG A 150 -14.22 -27.99 21.23
CA ARG A 150 -13.07 -28.65 21.85
C ARG A 150 -12.50 -27.79 22.95
N GLU A 151 -12.24 -28.42 24.12
CA GLU A 151 -11.65 -27.77 25.31
C GLU A 151 -10.12 -27.84 25.29
N GLU A 152 -9.51 -27.53 24.18
CA GLU A 152 -8.04 -27.52 23.99
C GLU A 152 -7.52 -26.10 23.80
N THR A 153 -6.20 -25.95 23.78
CA THR A 153 -5.55 -24.68 23.38
C THR A 153 -6.14 -24.19 22.06
N PRO A 154 -6.50 -22.91 21.95
CA PRO A 154 -7.11 -22.36 20.74
C PRO A 154 -6.26 -22.67 19.50
N GLN A 155 -6.84 -23.36 18.54
CA GLN A 155 -6.20 -23.73 17.27
C GLN A 155 -7.11 -23.40 16.10
N CYS A 156 -6.48 -23.14 14.92
CA CYS A 156 -7.18 -22.95 13.67
C CYS A 156 -7.01 -24.20 12.79
N TYR A 157 -8.12 -24.70 12.24
CA TYR A 157 -8.19 -25.93 11.43
C TYR A 157 -8.55 -25.68 9.98
N GLY A 158 -8.71 -24.42 9.58
CA GLY A 158 -9.07 -24.05 8.22
C GLY A 158 -9.99 -22.84 8.16
N VAL A 159 -10.74 -22.74 7.07
CA VAL A 159 -11.62 -21.60 6.79
C VAL A 159 -12.95 -22.07 6.19
N TYR A 160 -14.04 -21.43 6.57
CA TYR A 160 -15.29 -21.45 5.81
C TYR A 160 -15.21 -20.40 4.71
N ALA A 161 -15.41 -20.81 3.47
CA ALA A 161 -15.34 -19.94 2.32
C ALA A 161 -16.59 -20.08 1.44
N PHE A 162 -17.07 -18.97 0.91
CA PHE A 162 -18.20 -18.91 0.01
C PHE A 162 -17.70 -18.87 -1.44
N ASP A 163 -18.05 -19.91 -2.21
CA ASP A 163 -17.87 -19.94 -3.66
C ASP A 163 -19.00 -19.12 -4.29
N ILE A 164 -18.66 -17.96 -4.83
CA ILE A 164 -19.64 -17.03 -5.41
C ILE A 164 -20.32 -17.61 -6.65
N ASP A 165 -19.59 -18.38 -7.45
CA ASP A 165 -20.12 -18.93 -8.71
C ASP A 165 -21.08 -20.09 -8.46
N ARG A 166 -20.74 -20.97 -7.51
CA ARG A 166 -21.58 -22.11 -7.12
C ARG A 166 -22.61 -21.74 -6.05
N LYS A 167 -22.54 -20.52 -5.50
CA LYS A 167 -23.44 -20.02 -4.44
C LYS A 167 -23.54 -20.94 -3.22
N ARG A 168 -22.42 -21.50 -2.79
CA ARG A 168 -22.38 -22.41 -1.64
C ARG A 168 -21.19 -22.13 -0.74
N VAL A 169 -21.36 -22.46 0.53
CA VAL A 169 -20.28 -22.43 1.52
C VAL A 169 -19.52 -23.74 1.46
N GLU A 170 -18.20 -23.65 1.44
CA GLU A 170 -17.29 -24.78 1.48
C GLU A 170 -16.43 -24.74 2.74
N THR A 171 -16.11 -25.89 3.24
CA THR A 171 -15.15 -26.08 4.32
C THR A 171 -13.79 -26.41 3.71
N LEU A 172 -12.80 -25.58 3.96
CA LEU A 172 -11.42 -25.77 3.49
C LEU A 172 -10.53 -26.08 4.70
N PRO A 173 -10.28 -27.37 5.01
CA PRO A 173 -9.36 -27.75 6.09
C PRO A 173 -7.93 -27.34 5.75
N ALA A 174 -7.19 -26.85 6.73
CA ALA A 174 -5.80 -26.47 6.59
C ALA A 174 -5.07 -26.59 7.92
N SER A 175 -3.81 -27.00 7.88
CA SER A 175 -2.92 -27.01 9.06
C SER A 175 -2.46 -25.61 9.47
N SER A 176 -2.52 -24.64 8.54
CA SER A 176 -2.20 -23.24 8.80
C SER A 176 -3.03 -22.36 7.88
N VAL A 177 -3.51 -21.24 8.39
CA VAL A 177 -4.22 -20.21 7.62
C VAL A 177 -3.47 -18.89 7.75
N VAL A 178 -3.15 -18.30 6.60
CA VAL A 178 -2.52 -16.97 6.54
C VAL A 178 -3.58 -15.95 6.12
N LEU A 179 -3.86 -14.99 6.99
CA LEU A 179 -4.74 -13.87 6.67
C LEU A 179 -3.91 -12.77 5.99
N ALA A 180 -4.11 -12.61 4.68
CA ALA A 180 -3.49 -11.57 3.86
C ALA A 180 -4.56 -10.71 3.20
N THR A 181 -5.57 -10.30 3.98
CA THR A 181 -6.85 -9.75 3.52
C THR A 181 -6.84 -8.24 3.31
N GLY A 182 -5.70 -7.59 3.52
CA GLY A 182 -5.58 -6.13 3.45
C GLY A 182 -6.26 -5.42 4.62
N GLY A 183 -6.49 -4.13 4.44
CA GLY A 183 -7.03 -3.25 5.47
C GLY A 183 -8.55 -3.07 5.43
N ALA A 184 -9.02 -1.94 5.98
CA ALA A 184 -10.43 -1.59 6.13
C ALA A 184 -10.77 -0.19 5.56
N GLY A 185 -10.02 0.30 4.58
CA GLY A 185 -10.18 1.65 4.04
C GLY A 185 -11.58 1.94 3.48
N LYS A 186 -12.32 0.91 3.07
CA LYS A 186 -13.69 1.05 2.53
C LYS A 186 -14.76 1.47 3.53
N VAL A 187 -14.43 1.62 4.81
CA VAL A 187 -15.31 2.29 5.79
C VAL A 187 -15.35 3.82 5.58
N TYR A 188 -14.40 4.37 4.82
CA TYR A 188 -14.31 5.80 4.50
C TYR A 188 -14.87 6.09 3.11
N ARG A 189 -15.46 7.28 2.96
CA ARG A 189 -16.02 7.75 1.67
C ARG A 189 -14.94 7.92 0.60
N TYR A 190 -13.79 8.50 1.00
CA TYR A 190 -12.62 8.66 0.14
C TYR A 190 -11.52 7.73 0.64
N THR A 191 -11.10 6.83 -0.22
CA THR A 191 -10.03 5.87 0.05
C THR A 191 -9.32 5.50 -1.23
N THR A 192 -8.02 5.29 -1.14
CA THR A 192 -7.20 4.75 -2.23
C THR A 192 -7.23 3.22 -2.29
N ASN A 193 -7.93 2.59 -1.34
CA ASN A 193 -8.01 1.13 -1.29
C ASN A 193 -9.05 0.58 -2.28
N PRO A 194 -8.81 -0.61 -2.85
CA PRO A 194 -9.80 -1.30 -3.68
C PRO A 194 -11.04 -1.69 -2.88
N ASP A 195 -12.13 -1.99 -3.58
CA ASP A 195 -13.42 -2.37 -2.98
C ASP A 195 -13.38 -3.63 -2.11
N THR A 196 -12.28 -4.38 -2.18
CA THR A 196 -12.04 -5.58 -1.38
C THR A 196 -11.49 -5.29 0.02
N SER A 197 -11.05 -4.06 0.30
CA SER A 197 -10.46 -3.66 1.60
C SER A 197 -11.54 -3.32 2.62
N THR A 198 -12.31 -4.31 3.06
CA THR A 198 -13.51 -4.19 3.90
C THR A 198 -13.29 -4.60 5.37
N GLY A 199 -12.05 -4.98 5.74
CA GLY A 199 -11.71 -5.37 7.13
C GLY A 199 -12.12 -6.81 7.50
N ASP A 200 -12.46 -7.64 6.52
CA ASP A 200 -12.97 -9.00 6.76
C ASP A 200 -11.98 -9.87 7.57
N GLY A 201 -10.68 -9.79 7.26
CA GLY A 201 -9.65 -10.56 7.99
C GLY A 201 -9.48 -10.11 9.43
N ILE A 202 -9.57 -8.81 9.70
CA ILE A 202 -9.53 -8.26 11.06
C ILE A 202 -10.72 -8.80 11.86
N ALA A 203 -11.91 -8.77 11.26
CA ALA A 203 -13.13 -9.29 11.89
C ALA A 203 -13.07 -10.80 12.16
N MET A 204 -12.57 -11.59 11.19
CA MET A 204 -12.38 -13.04 11.38
C MET A 204 -11.38 -13.35 12.50
N ALA A 205 -10.26 -12.65 12.53
CA ALA A 205 -9.25 -12.81 13.57
C ALA A 205 -9.80 -12.45 14.95
N TRP A 206 -10.56 -11.36 15.07
CA TRP A 206 -11.20 -10.96 16.31
C TRP A 206 -12.21 -12.02 16.79
N ARG A 207 -13.05 -12.55 15.90
CA ARG A 207 -14.00 -13.63 16.26
C ARG A 207 -13.29 -14.92 16.68
N ALA A 208 -12.10 -15.17 16.11
CA ALA A 208 -11.25 -16.29 16.50
C ALA A 208 -10.56 -16.11 17.86
N GLY A 209 -10.64 -14.90 18.46
CA GLY A 209 -10.05 -14.59 19.76
C GLY A 209 -8.68 -13.90 19.68
N CYS A 210 -8.22 -13.50 18.51
CA CYS A 210 -7.00 -12.71 18.37
C CYS A 210 -7.20 -11.31 18.95
N ARG A 211 -6.14 -10.76 19.52
CA ARG A 211 -6.12 -9.36 19.95
C ARG A 211 -6.13 -8.44 18.73
N VAL A 212 -6.99 -7.44 18.72
CA VAL A 212 -7.04 -6.38 17.73
C VAL A 212 -6.82 -5.06 18.43
N GLY A 213 -5.92 -4.24 17.92
CA GLY A 213 -5.57 -2.97 18.54
C GLY A 213 -5.35 -1.85 17.53
N ASN A 214 -5.30 -0.62 18.05
CA ASN A 214 -4.95 0.59 17.30
C ASN A 214 -5.82 0.86 16.07
N MET A 215 -7.09 0.41 16.09
CA MET A 215 -8.02 0.54 14.94
C MET A 215 -8.39 2.00 14.62
N GLU A 216 -8.22 2.91 15.57
CA GLU A 216 -8.39 4.36 15.42
C GLU A 216 -7.32 5.00 14.54
N PHE A 217 -6.17 4.34 14.36
CA PHE A 217 -5.07 4.89 13.56
C PHE A 217 -5.21 4.48 12.10
N ILE A 218 -5.74 5.41 11.32
CA ILE A 218 -5.82 5.32 9.87
C ILE A 218 -4.91 6.38 9.26
N GLN A 219 -3.96 5.98 8.42
CA GLN A 219 -3.17 6.93 7.67
C GLN A 219 -3.99 7.46 6.50
N PHE A 220 -4.10 8.78 6.40
CA PHE A 220 -4.66 9.45 5.23
C PHE A 220 -3.54 9.83 4.26
N HIS A 221 -3.65 9.39 3.01
CA HIS A 221 -2.77 9.92 1.97
C HIS A 221 -3.24 11.32 1.57
N PRO A 222 -2.35 12.31 1.51
CA PRO A 222 -2.73 13.70 1.26
C PRO A 222 -3.37 13.93 -0.11
N THR A 223 -2.93 13.18 -1.14
CA THR A 223 -3.22 13.49 -2.54
C THR A 223 -3.90 12.32 -3.26
N CYS A 224 -5.20 12.15 -3.02
CA CYS A 224 -6.09 11.34 -3.85
C CYS A 224 -6.76 12.24 -4.88
N LEU A 225 -6.86 11.80 -6.13
CA LEU A 225 -7.52 12.55 -7.20
C LEU A 225 -8.98 12.86 -6.84
N TYR A 226 -9.35 14.11 -6.88
CA TYR A 226 -10.74 14.54 -6.72
C TYR A 226 -11.38 14.68 -8.09
N HIS A 227 -12.19 13.67 -8.48
CA HIS A 227 -12.89 13.67 -9.78
C HIS A 227 -14.23 12.92 -9.68
N PRO A 228 -15.32 13.40 -10.33
CA PRO A 228 -16.64 12.76 -10.25
C PRO A 228 -16.68 11.29 -10.69
N GLN A 229 -15.84 10.92 -11.66
CA GLN A 229 -15.76 9.57 -12.24
C GLN A 229 -14.67 8.70 -11.63
N GLU A 230 -13.85 9.25 -10.74
CA GLU A 230 -12.74 8.54 -10.12
C GLU A 230 -12.66 8.88 -8.62
N ARG A 231 -12.75 7.87 -7.75
CA ARG A 231 -12.81 8.11 -6.30
C ARG A 231 -11.64 7.54 -5.50
N SER A 232 -10.76 6.83 -6.17
CA SER A 232 -9.72 6.04 -5.47
C SER A 232 -8.34 6.18 -6.07
N PHE A 233 -8.16 7.02 -7.11
CA PHE A 233 -6.88 7.11 -7.80
C PHE A 233 -5.88 7.94 -7.00
N LEU A 234 -4.80 7.26 -6.60
CA LEU A 234 -3.69 7.87 -5.86
C LEU A 234 -2.83 8.72 -6.80
N ILE A 235 -2.52 9.94 -6.36
CA ILE A 235 -1.42 10.72 -6.92
C ILE A 235 -0.22 10.52 -6.01
N THR A 236 0.80 9.81 -6.49
CA THR A 236 1.94 9.37 -5.68
C THR A 236 2.63 10.52 -4.93
N GLU A 237 3.19 10.21 -3.78
CA GLU A 237 4.00 11.15 -2.98
C GLU A 237 5.24 11.61 -3.75
N ALA A 238 5.79 10.75 -4.61
CA ALA A 238 6.95 11.07 -5.43
C ALA A 238 6.74 12.35 -6.28
N LEU A 239 5.50 12.64 -6.73
CA LEU A 239 5.22 13.88 -7.46
C LEU A 239 5.45 15.13 -6.59
N ARG A 240 5.16 15.05 -5.27
CA ARG A 240 5.53 16.10 -4.31
C ARG A 240 7.04 16.10 -4.04
N GLY A 241 7.65 14.93 -4.02
CA GLY A 241 9.09 14.73 -3.90
C GLY A 241 9.88 15.42 -5.02
N GLU A 242 9.35 15.41 -6.23
CA GLU A 242 9.94 16.06 -7.40
C GLU A 242 9.54 17.56 -7.53
N GLY A 243 8.85 18.11 -6.54
CA GLY A 243 8.58 19.55 -6.45
C GLY A 243 7.12 19.96 -6.69
N GLY A 244 6.18 19.01 -6.78
CA GLY A 244 4.76 19.33 -6.86
C GLY A 244 4.29 20.18 -5.68
N GLN A 245 3.54 21.27 -5.94
CA GLN A 245 3.13 22.31 -4.98
C GLN A 245 1.64 22.21 -4.67
N LEU A 246 1.30 22.26 -3.38
CA LEU A 246 -0.10 22.32 -2.93
C LEU A 246 -0.59 23.76 -2.89
N LYS A 247 -1.69 24.02 -3.59
CA LYS A 247 -2.29 25.35 -3.76
C LYS A 247 -3.79 25.33 -3.48
N LEU A 248 -4.29 26.44 -3.01
CA LEU A 248 -5.73 26.73 -2.99
C LEU A 248 -6.24 27.03 -4.42
N PRO A 249 -7.55 27.00 -4.68
CA PRO A 249 -8.09 27.33 -5.99
C PRO A 249 -7.72 28.72 -6.51
N ASP A 250 -7.39 29.67 -5.63
CA ASP A 250 -6.91 31.01 -5.98
C ASP A 250 -5.41 31.05 -6.36
N GLY A 251 -4.73 29.90 -6.31
CA GLY A 251 -3.28 29.77 -6.60
C GLY A 251 -2.37 29.96 -5.40
N THR A 252 -2.89 30.27 -4.22
CA THR A 252 -2.08 30.47 -3.01
C THR A 252 -1.47 29.16 -2.53
N ARG A 253 -0.13 29.09 -2.41
CA ARG A 253 0.60 27.99 -1.79
C ARG A 253 0.51 28.08 -0.28
N PHE A 254 -0.05 27.08 0.41
CA PHE A 254 -0.38 27.18 1.82
C PHE A 254 0.53 26.41 2.77
N MET A 255 1.29 25.43 2.30
CA MET A 255 2.07 24.53 3.18
C MET A 255 3.08 25.25 4.08
N ALA A 256 3.63 26.39 3.67
CA ALA A 256 4.58 27.18 4.46
C ALA A 256 3.99 27.70 5.79
N ALA A 257 2.67 27.82 5.89
CA ALA A 257 1.99 28.19 7.12
C ALA A 257 1.78 27.03 8.10
N HIS A 258 2.01 25.79 7.66
CA HIS A 258 1.76 24.58 8.44
C HIS A 258 3.03 23.84 8.85
N ASP A 259 4.04 23.76 7.96
CA ASP A 259 5.30 23.05 8.26
C ASP A 259 6.46 23.60 7.41
N ALA A 260 7.64 23.74 8.03
CA ALA A 260 8.84 24.25 7.36
C ALA A 260 9.35 23.33 6.24
N ARG A 261 9.02 22.02 6.28
CA ARG A 261 9.36 21.03 5.23
C ARG A 261 8.43 21.12 4.02
N LEU A 262 7.42 21.98 4.07
CA LEU A 262 6.44 22.22 3.00
C LEU A 262 5.71 20.90 2.61
N GLU A 263 5.61 20.62 1.31
CA GLU A 263 4.97 19.43 0.77
C GLU A 263 5.69 18.10 1.09
N LEU A 264 6.92 18.18 1.62
CA LEU A 264 7.72 17.02 2.08
C LEU A 264 7.57 16.73 3.57
N ALA A 265 6.69 17.45 4.28
CA ALA A 265 6.29 17.10 5.63
C ALA A 265 5.64 15.69 5.66
N PRO A 266 5.66 14.97 6.80
CA PRO A 266 4.97 13.69 6.95
C PRO A 266 3.51 13.73 6.50
N ARG A 267 3.00 12.61 6.01
CA ARG A 267 1.65 12.52 5.39
C ARG A 267 0.53 13.02 6.29
N ASP A 268 0.61 12.77 7.58
CA ASP A 268 -0.37 13.23 8.56
C ASP A 268 -0.42 14.75 8.68
N ILE A 269 0.74 15.41 8.64
CA ILE A 269 0.82 16.87 8.66
C ILE A 269 0.23 17.46 7.39
N VAL A 270 0.63 16.95 6.23
CA VAL A 270 0.12 17.44 4.94
C VAL A 270 -1.38 17.19 4.80
N ALA A 271 -1.87 16.00 5.18
CA ALA A 271 -3.30 15.68 5.12
C ALA A 271 -4.14 16.58 6.03
N ARG A 272 -3.67 16.85 7.27
CA ARG A 272 -4.34 17.78 8.19
C ARG A 272 -4.30 19.23 7.69
N ALA A 273 -3.19 19.65 7.09
CA ALA A 273 -3.10 20.98 6.48
C ALA A 273 -4.11 21.16 5.36
N ILE A 274 -4.22 20.17 4.46
CA ILE A 274 -5.22 20.19 3.38
C ILE A 274 -6.64 20.24 3.94
N ASP A 275 -6.99 19.37 4.88
CA ASP A 275 -8.32 19.33 5.51
C ASP A 275 -8.66 20.67 6.21
N PHE A 276 -7.69 21.26 6.92
CA PHE A 276 -7.85 22.56 7.55
C PHE A 276 -8.12 23.66 6.52
N GLU A 277 -7.30 23.76 5.47
CA GLU A 277 -7.48 24.80 4.46
C GLU A 277 -8.76 24.62 3.66
N MET A 278 -9.15 23.37 3.33
CA MET A 278 -10.44 23.09 2.69
C MET A 278 -11.61 23.59 3.54
N LYS A 279 -11.63 23.31 4.84
CA LYS A 279 -12.67 23.75 5.77
C LYS A 279 -12.69 25.26 5.96
N LYS A 280 -11.52 25.87 6.11
CA LYS A 280 -11.35 27.30 6.30
C LYS A 280 -11.85 28.13 5.11
N HIS A 281 -11.59 27.63 3.90
CA HIS A 281 -11.96 28.33 2.65
C HIS A 281 -13.26 27.84 2.04
N GLY A 282 -13.90 26.80 2.62
CA GLY A 282 -15.18 26.27 2.11
C GLY A 282 -15.05 25.64 0.73
N VAL A 283 -13.90 24.99 0.43
CA VAL A 283 -13.63 24.35 -0.86
C VAL A 283 -13.67 22.83 -0.75
N ASP A 284 -14.07 22.15 -1.82
CA ASP A 284 -14.20 20.68 -1.86
C ASP A 284 -12.87 19.95 -2.11
N ASN A 285 -11.86 20.66 -2.58
CA ASN A 285 -10.53 20.12 -2.89
C ASN A 285 -9.48 21.23 -2.88
N VAL A 286 -8.21 20.81 -2.84
CA VAL A 286 -7.04 21.66 -3.14
C VAL A 286 -6.43 21.23 -4.48
N LEU A 287 -5.43 21.96 -4.94
CA LEU A 287 -4.75 21.74 -6.21
C LEU A 287 -3.31 21.28 -5.96
N LEU A 288 -2.88 20.20 -6.61
CA LEU A 288 -1.47 19.79 -6.70
C LEU A 288 -0.92 20.25 -8.05
N ASP A 289 -0.09 21.27 -8.04
CA ASP A 289 0.51 21.85 -9.24
C ASP A 289 1.89 21.28 -9.50
N ALA A 290 2.03 20.58 -10.61
CA ALA A 290 3.28 20.03 -11.14
C ALA A 290 3.62 20.56 -12.54
N THR A 291 2.91 21.59 -13.02
CA THR A 291 3.05 22.11 -14.40
C THR A 291 4.45 22.63 -14.72
N HIS A 292 5.16 23.15 -13.71
CA HIS A 292 6.52 23.67 -13.85
C HIS A 292 7.58 22.59 -14.10
N LEU A 293 7.27 21.30 -13.88
CA LEU A 293 8.19 20.19 -14.17
C LEU A 293 8.29 19.88 -15.65
N GLY A 294 7.30 20.28 -16.44
CA GLY A 294 7.27 20.11 -17.89
C GLY A 294 6.75 18.74 -18.36
N GLU A 295 6.20 18.72 -19.57
CA GLU A 295 5.50 17.55 -20.12
C GLU A 295 6.41 16.32 -20.29
N ALA A 296 7.65 16.52 -20.76
CA ALA A 296 8.60 15.44 -20.99
C ALA A 296 8.93 14.71 -19.68
N PHE A 297 9.26 15.48 -18.64
CA PHE A 297 9.55 14.94 -17.31
C PHE A 297 8.35 14.17 -16.73
N LEU A 298 7.14 14.75 -16.79
CA LEU A 298 5.94 14.13 -16.26
C LEU A 298 5.58 12.81 -16.96
N LYS A 299 5.78 12.74 -18.29
CA LYS A 299 5.55 11.50 -19.04
C LYS A 299 6.59 10.42 -18.76
N GLU A 300 7.83 10.79 -18.52
CA GLU A 300 8.92 9.86 -18.23
C GLU A 300 8.82 9.29 -16.81
N HIS A 301 8.64 10.16 -15.82
CA HIS A 301 8.69 9.76 -14.40
C HIS A 301 7.33 9.33 -13.82
N PHE A 302 6.21 9.83 -14.38
CA PHE A 302 4.86 9.58 -13.91
C PHE A 302 3.89 9.16 -15.01
N PRO A 303 4.26 8.16 -15.85
CA PRO A 303 3.48 7.78 -17.03
C PRO A 303 2.06 7.34 -16.70
N THR A 304 1.86 6.61 -15.60
CA THR A 304 0.55 6.12 -15.16
C THR A 304 -0.35 7.27 -14.73
N ILE A 305 0.17 8.19 -13.93
CA ILE A 305 -0.56 9.38 -13.46
C ILE A 305 -0.90 10.27 -14.64
N TYR A 306 0.08 10.53 -15.52
CA TYR A 306 -0.12 11.35 -16.71
C TYR A 306 -1.24 10.80 -17.60
N ALA A 307 -1.16 9.52 -17.94
CA ALA A 307 -2.15 8.86 -18.78
C ALA A 307 -3.54 8.84 -18.14
N ARG A 308 -3.63 8.55 -16.83
CA ARG A 308 -4.90 8.48 -16.13
C ARG A 308 -5.57 9.84 -16.01
N CYS A 309 -4.83 10.87 -15.62
CA CYS A 309 -5.35 12.24 -15.55
C CYS A 309 -5.82 12.72 -16.93
N LEU A 310 -5.02 12.47 -17.98
CA LEU A 310 -5.41 12.85 -19.35
C LEU A 310 -6.69 12.16 -19.82
N GLN A 311 -6.91 10.87 -19.50
CA GLN A 311 -8.16 10.15 -19.79
C GLN A 311 -9.38 10.80 -19.10
N LEU A 312 -9.17 11.46 -17.97
CA LEU A 312 -10.20 12.16 -17.20
C LEU A 312 -10.31 13.65 -17.58
N GLY A 313 -9.61 14.08 -18.63
CA GLY A 313 -9.64 15.46 -19.13
C GLY A 313 -8.71 16.43 -18.39
N ILE A 314 -7.77 15.91 -17.57
CA ILE A 314 -6.80 16.71 -16.81
C ILE A 314 -5.42 16.55 -17.44
N ASP A 315 -4.94 17.56 -18.18
CA ASP A 315 -3.57 17.62 -18.66
C ASP A 315 -2.65 18.19 -17.58
N ILE A 316 -1.97 17.32 -16.84
CA ILE A 316 -1.15 17.70 -15.68
C ILE A 316 0.12 18.51 -16.05
N ALA A 317 0.46 18.59 -17.34
CA ALA A 317 1.52 19.47 -17.83
C ALA A 317 1.04 20.92 -18.00
N ARG A 318 -0.28 21.15 -18.02
CA ARG A 318 -0.87 22.46 -18.31
C ARG A 318 -1.76 22.99 -17.21
N GLN A 319 -2.27 22.12 -16.36
CA GLN A 319 -3.17 22.49 -15.26
C GLN A 319 -2.90 21.65 -14.01
N PRO A 320 -3.12 22.20 -12.82
CA PRO A 320 -2.94 21.47 -11.58
C PRO A 320 -3.99 20.37 -11.40
N ILE A 321 -3.65 19.37 -10.60
CA ILE A 321 -4.48 18.21 -10.30
C ILE A 321 -5.36 18.50 -9.08
N PRO A 322 -6.70 18.42 -9.18
CA PRO A 322 -7.56 18.49 -7.99
C PRO A 322 -7.33 17.29 -7.07
N VAL A 323 -7.06 17.52 -5.79
CA VAL A 323 -6.75 16.46 -4.83
C VAL A 323 -7.46 16.66 -3.49
N VAL A 324 -7.72 15.54 -2.79
CA VAL A 324 -8.26 15.49 -1.43
C VAL A 324 -7.51 14.44 -0.59
N PRO A 325 -7.46 14.56 0.74
CA PRO A 325 -7.00 13.48 1.60
C PRO A 325 -7.94 12.27 1.53
N ALA A 326 -7.36 11.06 1.51
CA ALA A 326 -8.12 9.82 1.46
C ALA A 326 -7.53 8.76 2.39
N ALA A 327 -8.38 7.93 3.02
CA ALA A 327 -7.93 6.82 3.83
C ALA A 327 -7.08 5.86 2.98
N HIS A 328 -5.87 5.54 3.48
CA HIS A 328 -4.86 4.82 2.71
C HIS A 328 -4.40 3.55 3.42
N TYR A 329 -3.93 3.66 4.66
CA TYR A 329 -3.52 2.52 5.46
C TYR A 329 -4.34 2.40 6.74
N THR A 330 -4.79 1.19 7.05
CA THR A 330 -5.20 0.79 8.39
C THR A 330 -3.93 0.44 9.16
N CYS A 331 -3.48 1.34 10.05
CA CYS A 331 -2.24 1.17 10.82
C CYS A 331 -2.42 0.17 11.95
N GLY A 332 -3.63 0.12 12.53
CA GLY A 332 -4.03 -0.92 13.46
C GLY A 332 -4.43 -2.23 12.79
N GLY A 333 -4.84 -3.19 13.58
CA GLY A 333 -5.26 -4.51 13.12
C GLY A 333 -5.01 -5.61 14.13
N VAL A 334 -4.76 -6.80 13.62
CA VAL A 334 -4.43 -7.98 14.44
C VAL A 334 -3.03 -7.81 15.03
N VAL A 335 -2.93 -7.93 16.34
CA VAL A 335 -1.66 -7.90 17.06
C VAL A 335 -1.06 -9.31 17.05
N THR A 336 0.13 -9.44 16.49
CA THR A 336 0.88 -10.70 16.35
C THR A 336 2.10 -10.72 17.26
#